data_bdc3b0973af75b19b2c545d495c98c2b
#
_entry.id   bdc3b0973af75b19b2c545d495c98c2b
#
_cell.length_a   1.000
_cell.length_b   1.000
_cell.length_c   1.000
_cell.angle_alpha   90.00
_cell.angle_beta   90.00
_cell.angle_gamma   90.00
#
_symmetry.space_group_name_H-M   'P 1'
#
loop_
_entity.id
_entity.type
_entity.pdbx_description
1 polymer ?
#
loop_
_entity_poly.entity_id
_entity_poly.type
_entity_poly.pdbx_seq_one_letter_code
_entity_poly.pdbx_strand_id
1 'polypeptide(L)'
;MIFGYHRLFWRWIRPHKRRGGIFWSDRYIADLLADQERFRVRLPDWILMVAWRFAPKPDLNLILITTPEIIQERCDEINLEKTKKQVRGYELLLAKSDQFIRVDAAQSIEESSAYISQLIIDRLSEIDHVE
;
A
#
# COMPACT_ATOMS: atom_id res chain seq x y z
N MET A 1 -17.68 -0.54 -0.48
CA MET A 1 -16.29 -0.44 0.01
C MET A 1 -15.73 0.99 -0.07
N ILE A 2 -15.72 1.65 -1.23
CA ILE A 2 -15.16 3.01 -1.43
C ILE A 2 -15.85 4.07 -0.56
N PHE A 3 -17.18 4.07 -0.48
CA PHE A 3 -17.94 4.98 0.39
C PHE A 3 -17.61 4.81 1.87
N GLY A 4 -17.28 3.59 2.31
CA GLY A 4 -16.85 3.32 3.69
C GLY A 4 -15.52 4.01 4.01
N TYR A 5 -14.55 3.95 3.09
CA TYR A 5 -13.25 4.63 3.24
C TYR A 5 -13.40 6.16 3.26
N HIS A 6 -14.26 6.74 2.42
CA HIS A 6 -14.54 8.18 2.44
C HIS A 6 -15.12 8.62 3.78
N ARG A 7 -16.13 7.92 4.29
CA ARG A 7 -16.72 8.23 5.61
C ARG A 7 -15.70 8.11 6.73
N LEU A 8 -14.90 7.01 6.72
CA LEU A 8 -13.84 6.79 7.71
C LEU A 8 -12.81 7.92 7.67
N PHE A 9 -12.35 8.29 6.46
CA PHE A 9 -11.37 9.35 6.27
C PHE A 9 -11.86 10.68 6.83
N TRP A 10 -13.04 11.15 6.39
CA TRP A 10 -13.55 12.47 6.78
C TRP A 10 -13.96 12.54 8.25
N ARG A 11 -14.48 11.45 8.84
CA ARG A 11 -15.00 11.43 10.21
C ARG A 11 -13.93 11.16 11.26
N TRP A 12 -12.91 10.34 10.94
CA TRP A 12 -11.94 9.86 11.92
C TRP A 12 -10.49 10.17 11.54
N ILE A 13 -10.07 9.86 10.32
CA ILE A 13 -8.66 9.97 9.93
C ILE A 13 -8.25 11.44 9.82
N ARG A 14 -8.98 12.24 9.10
CA ARG A 14 -8.66 13.66 8.87
C ARG A 14 -8.62 14.48 10.16
N PRO A 15 -9.60 14.37 11.10
CA PRO A 15 -9.51 15.07 12.38
C PRO A 15 -8.33 14.60 13.24
N HIS A 16 -8.00 13.29 13.19
CA HIS A 16 -6.87 12.73 13.90
C HIS A 16 -5.54 13.27 13.35
N LYS A 17 -5.36 13.29 12.05
CA LYS A 17 -4.20 13.89 11.38
C LYS A 17 -4.01 15.37 11.72
N ARG A 18 -5.07 16.16 11.72
CA ARG A 18 -5.04 17.59 12.09
C ARG A 18 -4.59 17.84 13.54
N ARG A 19 -4.62 16.84 14.39
CA ARG A 19 -4.12 16.89 15.77
C ARG A 19 -2.72 16.31 15.91
N GLY A 20 -1.98 16.14 14.81
CA GLY A 20 -0.65 15.53 14.80
C GLY A 20 -0.65 14.00 14.95
N GLY A 21 -1.82 13.36 14.80
CA GLY A 21 -1.90 11.90 14.91
C GLY A 21 -1.48 11.19 13.63
N ILE A 22 -0.90 10.00 13.77
CA ILE A 22 -0.54 9.10 12.67
C ILE A 22 -1.64 8.05 12.54
N PHE A 23 -2.10 7.80 11.31
CA PHE A 23 -3.01 6.71 10.99
C PHE A 23 -2.29 5.67 10.12
N TRP A 24 -2.24 4.46 10.60
CA TRP A 24 -1.66 3.32 9.90
C TRP A 24 -2.76 2.40 9.34
N SER A 25 -2.61 1.96 8.10
CA SER A 25 -3.52 0.98 7.49
C SER A 25 -2.71 -0.13 6.84
N ASP A 26 -2.95 -1.36 7.27
CA ASP A 26 -2.53 -2.53 6.52
C ASP A 26 -3.56 -2.77 5.41
N ARG A 27 -3.14 -2.53 4.18
CA ARG A 27 -3.95 -2.58 2.95
C ARG A 27 -4.82 -1.35 2.70
N TYR A 28 -4.86 -1.03 1.42
CA TYR A 28 -5.62 0.10 0.90
C TYR A 28 -6.20 -0.22 -0.49
N ILE A 29 -6.82 0.75 -1.15
CA ILE A 29 -7.39 0.60 -2.51
C ILE A 29 -6.33 0.17 -3.54
N ALA A 30 -5.06 0.50 -3.31
CA ALA A 30 -3.95 0.07 -4.14
C ALA A 30 -3.85 -1.46 -4.27
N ASP A 31 -4.14 -2.19 -3.18
CA ASP A 31 -4.15 -3.66 -3.20
C ASP A 31 -5.22 -4.22 -4.14
N LEU A 32 -6.35 -3.53 -4.25
CA LEU A 32 -7.41 -3.92 -5.18
C LEU A 32 -6.99 -3.71 -6.65
N LEU A 33 -6.14 -2.72 -6.92
CA LEU A 33 -5.55 -2.51 -8.24
C LEU A 33 -4.53 -3.57 -8.60
N ALA A 34 -3.76 -4.05 -7.60
CA ALA A 34 -2.72 -5.06 -7.79
C ALA A 34 -3.30 -6.47 -7.92
N ASP A 35 -4.29 -6.81 -7.10
CA ASP A 35 -4.84 -8.16 -6.98
C ASP A 35 -6.35 -8.17 -6.69
N GLN A 36 -7.15 -8.06 -7.73
CA GLN A 36 -8.61 -8.11 -7.63
C GLN A 36 -9.12 -9.49 -7.17
N GLU A 37 -8.41 -10.57 -7.51
CA GLU A 37 -8.85 -11.94 -7.19
C GLU A 37 -8.86 -12.19 -5.68
N ARG A 38 -7.89 -11.64 -4.96
CA ARG A 38 -7.81 -11.72 -3.51
C ARG A 38 -9.05 -11.16 -2.81
N PHE A 39 -9.59 -10.09 -3.37
CA PHE A 39 -10.79 -9.43 -2.83
C PHE A 39 -12.08 -10.01 -3.39
N ARG A 40 -12.00 -11.06 -4.22
CA ARG A 40 -13.14 -11.66 -4.93
C ARG A 40 -13.96 -10.62 -5.71
N VAL A 41 -13.31 -9.59 -6.20
CA VAL A 41 -13.91 -8.51 -6.98
C VAL A 41 -13.44 -8.64 -8.42
N ARG A 42 -14.34 -8.48 -9.35
CA ARG A 42 -14.04 -8.42 -10.80
C ARG A 42 -14.64 -7.13 -11.35
N LEU A 43 -13.90 -6.05 -11.23
CA LEU A 43 -14.28 -4.76 -11.78
C LEU A 43 -13.40 -4.43 -12.99
N PRO A 44 -13.95 -3.78 -14.02
CA PRO A 44 -13.14 -3.21 -15.09
C PRO A 44 -12.09 -2.23 -14.53
N ASP A 45 -10.90 -2.22 -15.12
CA ASP A 45 -9.78 -1.41 -14.65
C ASP A 45 -10.11 0.09 -14.59
N TRP A 46 -10.94 0.58 -15.51
CA TRP A 46 -11.36 1.97 -15.50
C TRP A 46 -12.16 2.35 -14.24
N ILE A 47 -12.99 1.45 -13.71
CA ILE A 47 -13.74 1.66 -12.45
C ILE A 47 -12.75 1.76 -11.28
N LEU A 48 -11.75 0.90 -11.25
CA LEU A 48 -10.72 0.92 -10.22
C LEU A 48 -9.87 2.19 -10.29
N MET A 49 -9.55 2.64 -11.51
CA MET A 49 -8.81 3.89 -11.71
C MET A 49 -9.62 5.12 -11.26
N VAL A 50 -10.91 5.14 -11.53
CA VAL A 50 -11.82 6.18 -11.01
C VAL A 50 -11.86 6.13 -9.48
N ALA A 51 -12.03 4.94 -8.91
CA ALA A 51 -12.02 4.75 -7.46
C ALA A 51 -10.71 5.23 -6.82
N TRP A 52 -9.57 4.89 -7.42
CA TRP A 52 -8.26 5.35 -6.99
C TRP A 52 -8.12 6.87 -7.06
N ARG A 53 -8.59 7.49 -8.16
CA ARG A 53 -8.53 8.95 -8.33
C ARG A 53 -9.28 9.70 -7.24
N PHE A 54 -10.45 9.22 -6.82
CA PHE A 54 -11.29 9.85 -5.81
C PHE A 54 -10.99 9.38 -4.38
N ALA A 55 -10.18 8.35 -4.19
CA ALA A 55 -9.79 7.90 -2.87
C ALA A 55 -8.90 8.93 -2.17
N PRO A 56 -9.06 9.12 -0.84
CA PRO A 56 -8.12 9.90 -0.07
C PRO A 56 -6.71 9.34 -0.25
N LYS A 57 -5.73 10.18 -0.53
CA LYS A 57 -4.36 9.73 -0.73
C LYS A 57 -3.65 9.62 0.62
N PRO A 58 -2.97 8.50 0.92
CA PRO A 58 -2.05 8.43 2.05
C PRO A 58 -0.84 9.34 1.80
N ASP A 59 -0.24 9.82 2.87
CA ASP A 59 1.00 10.62 2.78
C ASP A 59 2.20 9.75 2.42
N LEU A 60 2.14 8.47 2.77
CA LEU A 60 3.16 7.47 2.48
C LEU A 60 2.50 6.14 2.08
N ASN A 61 2.86 5.61 0.92
CA ASN A 61 2.43 4.30 0.44
C ASN A 61 3.65 3.39 0.30
N LEU A 62 3.72 2.37 1.14
CA LEU A 62 4.80 1.39 1.10
C LEU A 62 4.31 0.08 0.50
N ILE A 63 5.05 -0.45 -0.45
CA ILE A 63 4.82 -1.79 -1.02
C ILE A 63 6.02 -2.67 -0.65
N LEU A 64 5.77 -3.60 0.28
CA LEU A 64 6.74 -4.63 0.63
C LEU A 64 6.69 -5.72 -0.43
N ILE A 65 7.77 -5.87 -1.17
CA ILE A 65 7.84 -6.81 -2.29
C ILE A 65 9.14 -7.61 -2.24
N THR A 66 9.04 -8.87 -2.59
CA THR A 66 10.19 -9.76 -2.77
C THR A 66 9.89 -10.73 -3.91
N THR A 67 10.84 -11.62 -4.22
CA THR A 67 10.64 -12.60 -5.29
C THR A 67 9.60 -13.65 -4.90
N PRO A 68 8.85 -14.20 -5.88
CA PRO A 68 7.86 -15.25 -5.61
C PRO A 68 8.44 -16.47 -4.90
N GLU A 69 9.71 -16.79 -5.18
CA GLU A 69 10.42 -17.92 -4.60
C GLU A 69 10.61 -17.74 -3.08
N ILE A 70 11.03 -16.55 -2.65
CA ILE A 70 11.19 -16.22 -1.22
C ILE A 70 9.83 -16.23 -0.51
N ILE A 71 8.77 -15.76 -1.16
CA ILE A 71 7.42 -15.84 -0.60
C ILE A 71 7.00 -17.29 -0.40
N GLN A 72 7.29 -18.15 -1.39
CA GLN A 72 6.98 -19.57 -1.33
C GLN A 72 7.74 -20.28 -0.21
N GLU A 73 9.03 -19.99 -0.01
CA GLU A 73 9.82 -20.52 1.09
C GLU A 73 9.28 -20.15 2.47
N ARG A 74 8.69 -18.97 2.59
CA ARG A 74 8.11 -18.46 3.85
C ARG A 74 6.68 -18.94 4.09
N CYS A 75 5.96 -19.30 3.04
CA CYS A 75 4.55 -19.69 3.06
C CYS A 75 4.26 -20.79 2.06
N ASP A 76 4.39 -22.05 2.48
CA ASP A 76 4.15 -23.25 1.63
C ASP A 76 2.70 -23.37 1.12
N GLU A 77 1.76 -22.70 1.76
CA GLU A 77 0.33 -22.83 1.46
C GLU A 77 -0.13 -22.03 0.23
N ILE A 78 0.72 -21.14 -0.31
CA ILE A 78 0.34 -20.26 -1.40
C ILE A 78 0.78 -20.85 -2.73
N ASN A 79 -0.16 -20.94 -3.68
CA ASN A 79 0.15 -21.40 -5.04
C ASN A 79 1.10 -20.43 -5.73
N LEU A 80 2.25 -20.91 -6.21
CA LEU A 80 3.31 -20.13 -6.85
C LEU A 80 2.81 -19.27 -8.01
N GLU A 81 1.89 -19.78 -8.83
CA GLU A 81 1.34 -19.02 -9.95
C GLU A 81 0.50 -17.80 -9.49
N LYS A 82 -0.24 -17.96 -8.40
CA LYS A 82 -0.97 -16.83 -7.79
C LYS A 82 0.00 -15.81 -7.21
N THR A 83 1.06 -16.27 -6.57
CA THR A 83 2.12 -15.40 -6.02
C THR A 83 2.79 -14.60 -7.12
N LYS A 84 3.19 -15.24 -8.22
CA LYS A 84 3.77 -14.56 -9.39
C LYS A 84 2.84 -13.48 -9.95
N LYS A 85 1.56 -13.79 -10.07
CA LYS A 85 0.56 -12.84 -10.56
C LYS A 85 0.43 -11.64 -9.62
N GLN A 86 0.40 -11.89 -8.33
CA GLN A 86 0.31 -10.86 -7.31
C GLN A 86 1.54 -9.93 -7.31
N VAL A 87 2.74 -10.51 -7.29
CA VAL A 87 4.00 -9.75 -7.37
C VAL A 87 4.02 -8.87 -8.62
N ARG A 88 3.66 -9.44 -9.78
CA ARG A 88 3.58 -8.68 -11.02
C ARG A 88 2.58 -7.52 -10.94
N GLY A 89 1.44 -7.70 -10.28
CA GLY A 89 0.45 -6.64 -10.07
C GLY A 89 1.04 -5.46 -9.27
N TYR A 90 1.77 -5.73 -8.21
CA TYR A 90 2.44 -4.70 -7.41
C TYR A 90 3.61 -4.04 -8.17
N GLU A 91 4.38 -4.78 -8.95
CA GLU A 91 5.43 -4.21 -9.80
C GLU A 91 4.86 -3.25 -10.86
N LEU A 92 3.71 -3.58 -11.43
CA LEU A 92 3.02 -2.68 -12.35
C LEU A 92 2.53 -1.40 -11.68
N LEU A 93 2.09 -1.46 -10.42
CA LEU A 93 1.74 -0.25 -9.65
C LEU A 93 2.96 0.61 -9.39
N LEU A 94 4.08 0.02 -8.96
CA LEU A 94 5.35 0.71 -8.73
C LEU A 94 5.85 1.40 -10.01
N ALA A 95 5.71 0.76 -11.16
CA ALA A 95 6.13 1.31 -12.44
C ALA A 95 5.22 2.45 -12.96
N LYS A 96 3.95 2.47 -12.55
CA LYS A 96 2.96 3.46 -13.03
C LYS A 96 2.87 4.73 -12.21
N SER A 97 3.38 4.75 -11.00
CA SER A 97 3.19 5.89 -10.09
C SER A 97 4.29 6.01 -9.06
N ASP A 98 4.87 7.21 -8.98
CA ASP A 98 5.86 7.60 -7.96
C ASP A 98 5.25 7.74 -6.55
N GLN A 99 3.92 7.55 -6.42
CA GLN A 99 3.23 7.59 -5.13
C GLN A 99 3.50 6.35 -4.27
N PHE A 100 4.10 5.32 -4.84
CA PHE A 100 4.42 4.06 -4.16
C PHE A 100 5.92 3.93 -3.96
N ILE A 101 6.33 3.60 -2.74
CA ILE A 101 7.72 3.35 -2.40
C ILE A 101 7.91 1.84 -2.24
N ARG A 102 8.87 1.31 -2.98
CA ARG A 102 9.27 -0.09 -2.88
C ARG A 102 10.08 -0.31 -1.60
N VAL A 103 9.71 -1.30 -0.83
CA VAL A 103 10.50 -1.84 0.28
C VAL A 103 10.87 -3.27 -0.05
N ASP A 104 12.17 -3.56 -0.04
CA ASP A 104 12.64 -4.92 -0.30
C ASP A 104 12.41 -5.81 0.92
N ALA A 105 11.47 -6.74 0.78
CA ALA A 105 11.14 -7.71 1.83
C ALA A 105 12.02 -8.99 1.78
N ALA A 106 13.04 -9.05 0.90
CA ALA A 106 14.06 -10.09 0.93
C ALA A 106 15.09 -9.86 2.06
N GLN A 107 15.25 -8.62 2.48
CA GLN A 107 16.13 -8.22 3.58
C GLN A 107 15.64 -8.78 4.93
N SER A 108 16.45 -8.64 5.97
CA SER A 108 16.05 -8.97 7.32
C SER A 108 14.89 -8.08 7.81
N ILE A 109 14.18 -8.55 8.82
CA ILE A 109 13.08 -7.77 9.44
C ILE A 109 13.63 -6.47 10.02
N GLU A 110 14.81 -6.53 10.63
CA GLU A 110 15.51 -5.39 11.25
C GLU A 110 15.86 -4.33 10.21
N GLU A 111 16.44 -4.72 9.07
CA GLU A 111 16.81 -3.81 7.99
C GLU A 111 15.59 -3.18 7.35
N SER A 112 14.58 -3.98 7.03
CA SER A 112 13.32 -3.50 6.46
C SER A 112 12.60 -2.54 7.40
N SER A 113 12.57 -2.86 8.71
CA SER A 113 11.96 -2.01 9.74
C SER A 113 12.71 -0.69 9.93
N ALA A 114 14.04 -0.72 9.93
CA ALA A 114 14.86 0.49 10.04
C ALA A 114 14.62 1.40 8.83
N TYR A 115 14.58 0.84 7.61
CA TYR A 115 14.32 1.60 6.40
C TYR A 115 12.91 2.23 6.41
N ILE A 116 11.88 1.46 6.77
CA ILE A 116 10.50 1.97 6.89
C ILE A 116 10.42 3.09 7.93
N SER A 117 11.08 2.91 9.09
CA SER A 117 11.11 3.92 10.15
C SER A 117 11.74 5.23 9.67
N GLN A 118 12.82 5.16 8.90
CA GLN A 118 13.46 6.32 8.32
C GLN A 118 12.53 7.04 7.34
N LEU A 119 11.87 6.31 6.44
CA LEU A 119 10.90 6.89 5.51
C LEU A 119 9.75 7.62 6.21
N ILE A 120 9.28 7.07 7.34
CA ILE A 120 8.22 7.71 8.15
C ILE A 120 8.73 9.00 8.78
N ILE A 121 9.93 8.98 9.36
CA ILE A 121 10.55 10.16 10.00
C ILE A 121 10.77 11.26 8.97
N ASP A 122 11.33 10.93 7.82
CA ASP A 122 11.58 11.89 6.73
C ASP A 122 10.27 12.52 6.26
N ARG A 123 9.22 11.72 6.11
CA ARG A 123 7.91 12.22 5.69
C ARG A 123 7.23 13.11 6.73
N LEU A 124 7.35 12.78 8.01
CA LEU A 124 6.84 13.63 9.08
C LEU A 124 7.57 14.98 9.12
N SER A 125 8.90 14.98 8.96
CA SER A 125 9.69 16.21 8.93
C SER A 125 9.28 17.12 7.75
N GLU A 126 8.98 16.56 6.58
CA GLU A 126 8.49 17.33 5.44
C GLU A 126 7.13 18.01 5.72
N ILE A 127 6.24 17.30 6.41
CA ILE A 127 4.90 17.82 6.74
C ILE A 127 4.99 18.97 7.73
N ASP A 128 5.84 18.86 8.75
CA ASP A 128 6.03 19.89 9.78
C ASP A 128 6.63 21.19 9.22
N HIS A 129 7.34 21.13 8.09
CA HIS A 129 7.92 22.32 7.44
C HIS A 129 6.95 23.06 6.50
N VAL A 130 5.77 22.51 6.23
CA VAL A 130 4.77 23.08 5.28
C VAL A 130 3.68 23.88 6.02
N GLU A 131 3.58 23.78 7.35
CA GLU A 131 2.69 24.63 8.17
C GLU A 131 3.44 25.88 8.65
#